data_2b16869ff87f9164e4a799f0ee47fd4d
#
_entry.id   2b16869ff87f9164e4a799f0ee47fd4d
#
_cell.length_a   1.000
_cell.length_b   1.000
_cell.length_c   1.000
_cell.angle_alpha   90.00
_cell.angle_beta   90.00
_cell.angle_gamma   90.00
#
_symmetry.space_group_name_H-M   'P 1'
#
loop_
_entity.id
_entity.type
_entity.pdbx_description
1 polymer ?
#
loop_
_entity_poly.entity_id
_entity_poly.type
_entity_poly.pdbx_seq_one_letter_code
_entity_poly.pdbx_strand_id
1 'polypeptide(L)'
;GSVYEWNNIKTKDFPLFGKDCFFTDDTVMTCAVAEAIMNGGHKDDFIDAMKKYGKMYPDAGYGARFSNWIDSDNRESYYSFGNGSAMRVSPCAWVMCCGVYARTSTWPSSRGLASLSAGVTHNHPEGIKGALATADAIFLCRFYYGGYCREYEQPIKDNPTECKRRIKDYIEKEYGYNLSKTLDEIRPNYRFN
;
A
#
# COMPACT_ATOMS: atom_id res chain seq x y z
N GLY A 1 9.86 10.42 7.06
CA GLY A 1 8.83 10.97 6.97
C GLY A 1 8.01 11.70 8.01
N SER A 2 7.73 11.13 9.18
CA SER A 2 6.77 11.71 10.14
C SER A 2 7.07 13.13 10.61
N VAL A 3 8.34 13.50 10.77
CA VAL A 3 8.73 14.88 11.16
C VAL A 3 8.32 15.96 10.15
N TYR A 4 8.01 15.58 8.94
CA TYR A 4 7.58 16.50 7.88
C TYR A 4 6.09 16.43 7.57
N GLU A 5 5.31 15.67 8.32
CA GLU A 5 3.88 15.51 8.07
C GLU A 5 3.11 16.81 8.25
N TRP A 6 3.45 17.58 9.29
CA TRP A 6 2.85 18.89 9.60
C TRP A 6 3.71 20.08 9.15
N ASN A 7 4.95 19.83 8.71
CA ASN A 7 5.87 20.82 8.20
C ASN A 7 6.42 20.35 6.85
N ASN A 8 5.55 20.36 5.85
CA ASN A 8 5.78 19.80 4.55
C ASN A 8 6.97 20.44 3.84
N ILE A 9 7.91 19.61 3.38
CA ILE A 9 9.02 20.00 2.54
C ILE A 9 8.83 19.47 1.13
N LYS A 10 9.32 20.22 0.12
CA LYS A 10 9.21 19.86 -1.31
C LYS A 10 10.56 19.49 -1.92
N THR A 11 11.47 18.96 -1.13
CA THR A 11 12.79 18.50 -1.59
C THR A 11 12.91 17.00 -1.41
N LYS A 12 13.79 16.39 -2.21
CA LYS A 12 14.21 14.98 -2.05
C LYS A 12 15.50 14.85 -1.24
N ASP A 13 16.13 15.98 -0.90
CA ASP A 13 17.37 16.06 -0.13
C ASP A 13 17.02 16.40 1.32
N PHE A 14 16.87 15.37 2.15
CA PHE A 14 16.62 15.47 3.58
C PHE A 14 17.00 14.16 4.29
N PRO A 15 17.36 14.21 5.57
CA PRO A 15 17.62 13.00 6.35
C PRO A 15 16.33 12.20 6.55
N LEU A 16 16.32 10.93 6.12
CA LEU A 16 15.16 10.02 6.23
C LEU A 16 14.82 9.68 7.67
N PHE A 17 15.84 9.57 8.52
CA PHE A 17 15.69 9.18 9.91
C PHE A 17 16.33 10.20 10.84
N GLY A 18 15.66 10.47 11.94
CA GLY A 18 16.13 11.33 13.02
C GLY A 18 15.52 10.88 14.35
N LYS A 19 16.04 11.42 15.46
CA LYS A 19 15.58 11.09 16.81
C LYS A 19 14.11 11.47 17.06
N ASP A 20 13.59 12.41 16.29
CA ASP A 20 12.21 12.90 16.41
C ASP A 20 11.22 12.19 15.45
N CYS A 21 11.69 11.14 14.74
CA CYS A 21 10.82 10.30 13.92
C CYS A 21 9.89 9.46 14.80
N PHE A 22 8.63 9.36 14.40
CA PHE A 22 7.63 8.51 15.03
C PHE A 22 6.84 7.75 13.96
N PHE A 23 6.07 6.75 14.36
CA PHE A 23 5.19 6.02 13.46
C PHE A 23 3.84 6.75 13.32
N THR A 24 3.22 6.58 12.15
CA THR A 24 1.93 7.19 11.83
C THR A 24 0.92 6.11 11.44
N ASP A 25 -0.24 6.53 10.95
CA ASP A 25 -1.30 5.65 10.42
C ASP A 25 -0.81 4.73 9.31
N ASP A 26 0.17 5.16 8.50
CA ASP A 26 0.85 4.29 7.52
C ASP A 26 1.38 3.00 8.17
N THR A 27 2.11 3.13 9.26
CA THR A 27 2.68 2.00 9.99
C THR A 27 1.60 1.17 10.68
N VAL A 28 0.69 1.82 11.40
CA VAL A 28 -0.37 1.15 12.17
C VAL A 28 -1.27 0.34 11.25
N MET A 29 -1.71 0.92 10.13
CA MET A 29 -2.59 0.23 9.20
C MET A 29 -1.86 -0.83 8.37
N THR A 30 -0.56 -0.69 8.11
CA THR A 30 0.26 -1.77 7.53
C THR A 30 0.31 -2.98 8.46
N CYS A 31 0.52 -2.78 9.76
CA CYS A 31 0.48 -3.86 10.75
C CYS A 31 -0.91 -4.50 10.84
N ALA A 32 -1.98 -3.71 10.79
CA ALA A 32 -3.35 -4.22 10.79
C ALA A 32 -3.62 -5.12 9.57
N VAL A 33 -3.17 -4.70 8.39
CA VAL A 33 -3.30 -5.52 7.16
C VAL A 33 -2.50 -6.82 7.26
N ALA A 34 -1.29 -6.77 7.84
CA ALA A 34 -0.49 -7.97 8.05
C ALA A 34 -1.18 -8.96 8.99
N GLU A 35 -1.72 -8.49 10.13
CA GLU A 35 -2.48 -9.32 11.06
C GLU A 35 -3.73 -9.93 10.40
N ALA A 36 -4.49 -9.14 9.65
CA ALA A 36 -5.66 -9.62 8.93
C ALA A 36 -5.32 -10.79 7.98
N ILE A 37 -4.23 -10.67 7.25
CA ILE A 37 -3.74 -11.73 6.37
C ILE A 37 -3.37 -12.98 7.17
N MET A 38 -2.69 -12.84 8.30
CA MET A 38 -2.31 -13.95 9.17
C MET A 38 -3.53 -14.66 9.77
N ASN A 39 -4.65 -13.95 9.95
CA ASN A 39 -5.90 -14.49 10.49
C ASN A 39 -6.81 -15.12 9.41
N GLY A 40 -6.45 -15.07 8.13
CA GLY A 40 -7.21 -15.70 7.06
C GLY A 40 -7.35 -14.83 5.80
N GLY A 41 -7.24 -13.50 5.92
CA GLY A 41 -7.30 -12.57 4.78
C GLY A 41 -8.69 -12.40 4.19
N HIS A 42 -9.74 -12.66 4.96
CA HIS A 42 -11.13 -12.41 4.57
C HIS A 42 -11.53 -10.95 4.84
N LYS A 43 -12.63 -10.50 4.25
CA LYS A 43 -13.14 -9.12 4.41
C LYS A 43 -13.24 -8.73 5.89
N ASP A 44 -13.79 -9.61 6.71
CA ASP A 44 -14.01 -9.34 8.12
C ASP A 44 -12.70 -9.24 8.91
N ASP A 45 -11.70 -10.05 8.57
CA ASP A 45 -10.38 -9.99 9.21
C ASP A 45 -9.73 -8.60 9.01
N PHE A 46 -9.84 -8.04 7.80
CA PHE A 46 -9.35 -6.69 7.53
C PHE A 46 -10.11 -5.61 8.30
N ILE A 47 -11.43 -5.71 8.39
CA ILE A 47 -12.27 -4.76 9.14
C ILE A 47 -11.89 -4.81 10.63
N ASP A 48 -11.85 -6.00 11.21
CA ASP A 48 -11.61 -6.21 12.63
C ASP A 48 -10.19 -5.76 13.02
N ALA A 49 -9.18 -6.13 12.23
CA ALA A 49 -7.81 -5.70 12.48
C ALA A 49 -7.67 -4.17 12.37
N MET A 50 -8.22 -3.53 11.32
CA MET A 50 -8.11 -2.08 11.16
C MET A 50 -8.81 -1.32 12.29
N LYS A 51 -10.00 -1.76 12.72
CA LYS A 51 -10.70 -1.15 13.86
C LYS A 51 -9.96 -1.39 15.17
N LYS A 52 -9.43 -2.59 15.41
CA LYS A 52 -8.63 -2.92 16.57
C LYS A 52 -7.40 -2.00 16.68
N TYR A 53 -6.59 -1.97 15.63
CA TYR A 53 -5.36 -1.16 15.62
C TYR A 53 -5.64 0.34 15.66
N GLY A 54 -6.69 0.79 14.97
CA GLY A 54 -7.10 2.20 15.01
C GLY A 54 -7.49 2.66 16.42
N LYS A 55 -8.22 1.82 17.16
CA LYS A 55 -8.57 2.10 18.57
C LYS A 55 -7.37 2.00 19.53
N MET A 56 -6.39 1.14 19.23
CA MET A 56 -5.16 1.04 20.03
C MET A 56 -4.25 2.27 19.87
N TYR A 57 -4.28 2.91 18.72
CA TYR A 57 -3.40 4.04 18.36
C TYR A 57 -4.23 5.20 17.80
N PRO A 58 -5.13 5.84 18.59
CA PRO A 58 -6.08 6.82 18.09
C PRO A 58 -5.42 8.08 17.53
N ASP A 59 -4.23 8.41 18.00
CA ASP A 59 -3.50 9.64 17.64
C ASP A 59 -2.49 9.43 16.49
N ALA A 60 -2.63 8.34 15.71
CA ALA A 60 -1.69 8.02 14.64
C ALA A 60 -1.82 8.89 13.37
N GLY A 61 -2.76 9.84 13.33
CA GLY A 61 -2.90 10.80 12.22
C GLY A 61 -3.92 10.39 11.15
N TYR A 62 -4.95 9.61 11.51
CA TYR A 62 -5.99 9.19 10.57
C TYR A 62 -6.78 10.35 9.97
N GLY A 63 -7.14 10.20 8.69
CA GLY A 63 -8.10 11.11 8.09
C GLY A 63 -9.49 11.01 8.74
N ALA A 64 -10.22 12.14 8.87
CA ALA A 64 -11.47 12.24 9.62
C ALA A 64 -12.54 11.17 9.28
N ARG A 65 -12.69 10.82 7.98
CA ARG A 65 -13.66 9.77 7.58
C ARG A 65 -13.24 8.39 8.07
N PHE A 66 -11.95 8.12 8.12
CA PHE A 66 -11.41 6.84 8.59
C PHE A 66 -11.52 6.75 10.12
N SER A 67 -11.20 7.82 10.87
CA SER A 67 -11.43 7.89 12.32
C SER A 67 -12.88 7.61 12.68
N ASN A 68 -13.81 8.29 12.03
CA ASN A 68 -15.24 8.06 12.24
C ASN A 68 -15.66 6.61 11.95
N TRP A 69 -15.07 5.98 10.92
CA TRP A 69 -15.34 4.59 10.60
C TRP A 69 -14.74 3.62 11.65
N ILE A 70 -13.53 3.91 12.19
CA ILE A 70 -12.92 3.12 13.28
C ILE A 70 -13.83 3.11 14.50
N ASP A 71 -14.38 4.28 14.88
CA ASP A 71 -15.15 4.45 16.12
C ASP A 71 -16.59 3.97 16.00
N SER A 72 -17.12 3.88 14.79
CA SER A 72 -18.48 3.40 14.54
C SER A 72 -18.60 1.89 14.56
N ASP A 73 -19.82 1.38 14.74
CA ASP A 73 -20.13 -0.04 14.54
C ASP A 73 -20.33 -0.40 13.05
N ASN A 74 -20.26 0.61 12.17
CA ASN A 74 -20.44 0.41 10.73
C ASN A 74 -19.29 -0.41 10.15
N ARG A 75 -19.61 -1.48 9.45
CA ARG A 75 -18.65 -2.36 8.75
C ARG A 75 -18.60 -2.11 7.24
N GLU A 76 -19.45 -1.21 6.74
CA GLU A 76 -19.52 -0.91 5.32
C GLU A 76 -18.46 0.09 4.88
N SER A 77 -18.05 -0.05 3.63
CA SER A 77 -17.12 0.88 2.98
C SER A 77 -17.80 2.22 2.72
N TYR A 78 -17.02 3.29 2.75
CA TYR A 78 -17.53 4.66 2.56
C TYR A 78 -17.03 5.33 1.26
N TYR A 79 -16.69 4.53 0.26
CA TYR A 79 -16.35 4.97 -1.10
C TYR A 79 -15.19 5.97 -1.15
N SER A 80 -14.14 5.76 -0.35
CA SER A 80 -12.95 6.59 -0.37
C SER A 80 -12.13 6.34 -1.65
N PHE A 81 -11.50 7.40 -2.15
CA PHE A 81 -10.49 7.37 -3.21
C PHE A 81 -9.15 7.96 -2.76
N GLY A 82 -8.98 8.17 -1.46
CA GLY A 82 -7.73 8.63 -0.87
C GLY A 82 -6.61 7.58 -1.01
N ASN A 83 -5.40 7.95 -0.61
CA ASN A 83 -4.22 7.06 -0.67
C ASN A 83 -4.17 6.02 0.45
N GLY A 84 -5.10 6.06 1.42
CA GLY A 84 -5.10 5.19 2.60
C GLY A 84 -5.15 3.69 2.30
N SER A 85 -5.68 3.27 1.14
CA SER A 85 -5.63 1.87 0.71
C SER A 85 -4.25 1.49 0.18
N ALA A 86 -3.57 2.39 -0.52
CA ALA A 86 -2.25 2.15 -1.12
C ALA A 86 -1.13 2.16 -0.06
N MET A 87 -1.19 3.07 0.92
CA MET A 87 -0.16 3.21 1.96
C MET A 87 0.01 1.95 2.80
N ARG A 88 -1.06 1.20 3.05
CA ARG A 88 -1.10 0.02 3.94
C ARG A 88 -0.97 -1.32 3.22
N VAL A 89 -0.94 -1.36 1.89
CA VAL A 89 -1.12 -2.57 1.08
C VAL A 89 0.10 -3.50 1.04
N SER A 90 1.27 -3.04 1.45
CA SER A 90 2.53 -3.77 1.28
C SER A 90 2.49 -5.24 1.76
N PRO A 91 1.84 -5.63 2.88
CA PRO A 91 1.78 -7.02 3.31
C PRO A 91 1.12 -7.94 2.27
N CYS A 92 0.12 -7.45 1.52
CA CYS A 92 -0.53 -8.22 0.47
C CYS A 92 0.45 -8.67 -0.62
N ALA A 93 1.43 -7.82 -0.95
CA ALA A 93 2.47 -8.16 -1.94
C ALA A 93 3.54 -9.09 -1.40
N TRP A 94 3.67 -9.24 -0.08
CA TRP A 94 4.68 -10.10 0.54
C TRP A 94 4.23 -11.56 0.65
N VAL A 95 2.96 -11.85 0.79
CA VAL A 95 2.41 -13.20 1.01
C VAL A 95 2.76 -14.17 -0.12
N MET A 96 2.76 -13.70 -1.37
CA MET A 96 2.93 -14.55 -2.56
C MET A 96 4.35 -15.09 -2.78
N CYS A 97 5.36 -14.59 -2.07
CA CYS A 97 6.75 -15.01 -2.30
C CYS A 97 7.19 -16.22 -1.47
N CYS A 98 6.37 -16.68 -0.54
CA CYS A 98 6.66 -17.88 0.22
C CYS A 98 6.02 -19.07 -0.50
N GLY A 99 6.74 -19.75 -1.36
CA GLY A 99 6.33 -20.87 -2.25
C GLY A 99 5.40 -21.96 -1.67
N VAL A 100 5.03 -21.87 -0.41
CA VAL A 100 4.06 -22.74 0.26
C VAL A 100 2.62 -22.41 -0.14
N TYR A 101 2.31 -21.14 -0.42
CA TYR A 101 0.92 -20.69 -0.72
C TYR A 101 0.58 -20.68 -2.23
N ALA A 102 1.57 -20.69 -3.10
CA ALA A 102 1.34 -20.72 -4.56
C ALA A 102 0.72 -22.05 -5.06
N ARG A 103 0.68 -23.09 -4.23
CA ARG A 103 0.21 -24.44 -4.60
C ARG A 103 -1.19 -24.79 -4.09
N THR A 104 -1.80 -23.97 -3.25
CA THR A 104 -3.16 -24.20 -2.76
C THR A 104 -4.11 -23.21 -3.42
N SER A 105 -5.01 -23.71 -4.24
CA SER A 105 -6.01 -22.94 -5.01
C SER A 105 -7.05 -22.20 -4.17
N THR A 106 -6.88 -22.12 -2.86
CA THR A 106 -7.87 -21.59 -1.91
C THR A 106 -7.52 -20.20 -1.34
N TRP A 107 -6.28 -19.71 -1.52
CA TRP A 107 -5.90 -18.39 -1.05
C TRP A 107 -6.03 -17.33 -2.16
N PRO A 108 -6.58 -16.14 -1.84
CA PRO A 108 -6.62 -15.06 -2.79
C PRO A 108 -5.20 -14.70 -3.28
N SER A 109 -5.07 -14.37 -4.55
CA SER A 109 -3.82 -13.82 -5.09
C SER A 109 -3.42 -12.53 -4.35
N SER A 110 -2.17 -12.08 -4.49
CA SER A 110 -1.75 -10.79 -3.93
C SER A 110 -2.67 -9.64 -4.35
N ARG A 111 -3.11 -9.65 -5.61
CA ARG A 111 -4.11 -8.70 -6.12
C ARG A 111 -5.47 -8.88 -5.46
N GLY A 112 -5.90 -10.12 -5.20
CA GLY A 112 -7.14 -10.42 -4.48
C GLY A 112 -7.09 -9.86 -3.05
N LEU A 113 -6.01 -10.10 -2.30
CA LEU A 113 -5.81 -9.56 -0.96
C LEU A 113 -5.71 -8.02 -0.96
N ALA A 114 -5.01 -7.44 -1.93
CA ALA A 114 -4.90 -5.99 -2.07
C ALA A 114 -6.28 -5.35 -2.36
N SER A 115 -7.07 -5.96 -3.24
CA SER A 115 -8.42 -5.53 -3.55
C SER A 115 -9.35 -5.61 -2.34
N LEU A 116 -9.30 -6.72 -1.58
CA LEU A 116 -10.08 -6.89 -0.34
C LEU A 116 -9.67 -5.87 0.72
N SER A 117 -8.36 -5.71 0.98
CA SER A 117 -7.84 -4.72 1.93
C SER A 117 -8.25 -3.30 1.58
N ALA A 118 -8.23 -2.94 0.29
CA ALA A 118 -8.70 -1.65 -0.17
C ALA A 118 -10.21 -1.51 -0.01
N GLY A 119 -10.97 -2.52 -0.47
CA GLY A 119 -12.42 -2.51 -0.58
C GLY A 119 -13.16 -2.29 0.73
N VAL A 120 -12.57 -2.62 1.88
CA VAL A 120 -13.22 -2.43 3.18
C VAL A 120 -13.47 -0.95 3.55
N THR A 121 -12.76 -0.02 2.92
CA THR A 121 -12.93 1.43 3.13
C THR A 121 -12.87 2.24 1.83
N HIS A 122 -12.03 1.81 0.87
CA HIS A 122 -11.70 2.51 -0.37
C HIS A 122 -12.27 1.75 -1.58
N ASN A 123 -13.57 1.50 -1.59
CA ASN A 123 -14.24 0.77 -2.67
C ASN A 123 -14.54 1.64 -3.91
N HIS A 124 -14.05 2.88 -3.96
CA HIS A 124 -14.00 3.67 -5.19
C HIS A 124 -12.99 3.01 -6.16
N PRO A 125 -13.28 2.95 -7.50
CA PRO A 125 -12.37 2.34 -8.47
C PRO A 125 -10.93 2.85 -8.38
N GLU A 126 -10.71 4.15 -8.22
CA GLU A 126 -9.37 4.73 -8.07
C GLU A 126 -8.69 4.35 -6.74
N GLY A 127 -9.46 4.15 -5.66
CA GLY A 127 -8.94 3.66 -4.38
C GLY A 127 -8.42 2.23 -4.47
N ILE A 128 -9.17 1.34 -5.13
CA ILE A 128 -8.75 -0.04 -5.39
C ILE A 128 -7.56 -0.06 -6.36
N LYS A 129 -7.64 0.70 -7.45
CA LYS A 129 -6.59 0.80 -8.47
C LYS A 129 -5.24 1.22 -7.87
N GLY A 130 -5.23 2.24 -7.00
CA GLY A 130 -4.02 2.69 -6.31
C GLY A 130 -3.38 1.61 -5.45
N ALA A 131 -4.20 0.86 -4.69
CA ALA A 131 -3.72 -0.25 -3.89
C ALA A 131 -3.14 -1.39 -4.76
N LEU A 132 -3.83 -1.77 -5.84
CA LEU A 132 -3.35 -2.79 -6.77
C LEU A 132 -2.04 -2.39 -7.44
N ALA A 133 -1.93 -1.16 -7.93
CA ALA A 133 -0.71 -0.65 -8.55
C ALA A 133 0.48 -0.66 -7.58
N THR A 134 0.25 -0.28 -6.32
CA THR A 134 1.28 -0.31 -5.28
C THR A 134 1.69 -1.74 -4.93
N ALA A 135 0.73 -2.65 -4.78
CA ALA A 135 1.02 -4.06 -4.50
C ALA A 135 1.82 -4.71 -5.63
N ASP A 136 1.44 -4.47 -6.89
CA ASP A 136 2.17 -4.98 -8.05
C ASP A 136 3.58 -4.40 -8.15
N ALA A 137 3.75 -3.11 -7.89
CA ALA A 137 5.09 -2.49 -7.90
C ALA A 137 6.01 -3.13 -6.84
N ILE A 138 5.50 -3.38 -5.63
CA ILE A 138 6.24 -4.05 -4.55
C ILE A 138 6.55 -5.50 -4.95
N PHE A 139 5.58 -6.23 -5.49
CA PHE A 139 5.76 -7.59 -5.95
C PHE A 139 6.83 -7.69 -7.03
N LEU A 140 6.77 -6.84 -8.06
CA LEU A 140 7.74 -6.79 -9.15
C LEU A 140 9.14 -6.39 -8.66
N CYS A 141 9.22 -5.46 -7.74
CA CYS A 141 10.49 -5.09 -7.11
C CYS A 141 11.14 -6.30 -6.43
N ARG A 142 10.38 -7.04 -5.65
CA ARG A 142 10.85 -8.27 -4.98
C ARG A 142 11.19 -9.37 -5.99
N PHE A 143 10.41 -9.50 -7.03
CA PHE A 143 10.65 -10.47 -8.10
C PHE A 143 11.99 -10.20 -8.81
N TYR A 144 12.23 -8.96 -9.22
CA TYR A 144 13.45 -8.58 -9.92
C TYR A 144 14.71 -8.59 -9.04
N TYR A 145 14.59 -8.23 -7.76
CA TYR A 145 15.72 -8.19 -6.82
C TYR A 145 15.90 -9.48 -6.02
N GLY A 146 14.82 -10.18 -5.71
CA GLY A 146 14.81 -11.27 -4.74
C GLY A 146 15.17 -12.65 -5.30
N GLY A 147 15.09 -12.86 -6.61
CA GLY A 147 15.37 -14.15 -7.23
C GLY A 147 14.45 -15.29 -6.81
N TYR A 148 13.23 -14.99 -6.34
CA TYR A 148 12.31 -15.97 -5.76
C TYR A 148 11.55 -16.84 -6.77
N CYS A 149 11.62 -16.55 -8.06
CA CYS A 149 11.08 -17.42 -9.10
C CYS A 149 12.21 -18.03 -9.94
N ARG A 150 12.51 -19.29 -9.70
CA ARG A 150 13.50 -20.07 -10.48
C ARG A 150 13.07 -20.35 -11.93
N GLU A 151 11.82 -20.08 -12.29
CA GLU A 151 11.24 -20.44 -13.60
C GLU A 151 11.19 -19.29 -14.62
N TYR A 152 11.46 -18.08 -14.23
CA TYR A 152 11.47 -16.91 -15.12
C TYR A 152 12.82 -16.20 -15.07
N GLU A 153 13.29 -15.74 -16.22
CA GLU A 153 14.53 -15.03 -16.53
C GLU A 153 15.39 -14.54 -15.35
N GLN A 154 16.72 -14.66 -15.48
CA GLN A 154 17.72 -14.23 -14.49
C GLN A 154 17.32 -12.94 -13.77
N PRO A 155 17.35 -12.89 -12.44
CA PRO A 155 17.04 -11.68 -11.71
C PRO A 155 17.94 -10.53 -12.16
N ILE A 156 17.34 -9.37 -12.43
CA ILE A 156 18.07 -8.17 -12.90
C ILE A 156 18.75 -7.49 -11.69
N LYS A 157 19.33 -8.28 -10.80
CA LYS A 157 19.93 -7.80 -9.53
C LYS A 157 20.95 -6.69 -9.73
N ASP A 158 21.70 -6.81 -10.82
CA ASP A 158 22.87 -5.96 -11.06
C ASP A 158 22.55 -4.70 -11.86
N ASN A 159 21.27 -4.49 -12.24
CA ASN A 159 20.84 -3.30 -12.97
C ASN A 159 19.59 -2.64 -12.35
N PRO A 160 19.74 -1.86 -11.27
CA PRO A 160 18.62 -1.17 -10.62
C PRO A 160 17.85 -0.23 -11.56
N THR A 161 18.50 0.37 -12.54
CA THR A 161 17.89 1.27 -13.51
C THR A 161 16.92 0.52 -14.41
N GLU A 162 17.32 -0.63 -14.91
CA GLU A 162 16.47 -1.48 -15.75
C GLU A 162 15.27 -2.05 -14.94
N CYS A 163 15.51 -2.44 -13.69
CA CYS A 163 14.44 -2.87 -12.79
C CYS A 163 13.39 -1.76 -12.61
N LYS A 164 13.81 -0.55 -12.27
CA LYS A 164 12.91 0.61 -12.14
C LYS A 164 12.15 0.90 -13.42
N ARG A 165 12.82 0.82 -14.58
CA ARG A 165 12.19 1.03 -15.88
C ARG A 165 11.08 0.00 -16.13
N ARG A 166 11.35 -1.29 -15.93
CA ARG A 166 10.36 -2.36 -16.14
C ARG A 166 9.15 -2.23 -15.21
N ILE A 167 9.37 -1.90 -13.93
CA ILE A 167 8.29 -1.66 -12.98
C ILE A 167 7.43 -0.49 -13.45
N LYS A 168 8.08 0.63 -13.82
CA LYS A 168 7.39 1.81 -14.34
C LYS A 168 6.54 1.48 -15.57
N ASP A 169 7.15 0.87 -16.58
CA ASP A 169 6.47 0.50 -17.84
C ASP A 169 5.26 -0.40 -17.58
N TYR A 170 5.40 -1.37 -16.67
CA TYR A 170 4.32 -2.25 -16.28
C TYR A 170 3.16 -1.48 -15.62
N ILE A 171 3.47 -0.64 -14.62
CA ILE A 171 2.45 0.13 -13.89
C ILE A 171 1.75 1.13 -14.81
N GLU A 172 2.47 1.80 -15.70
CA GLU A 172 1.88 2.72 -16.67
C GLU A 172 0.96 1.99 -17.65
N LYS A 173 1.38 0.83 -18.15
CA LYS A 173 0.61 0.03 -19.09
C LYS A 173 -0.64 -0.58 -18.46
N GLU A 174 -0.50 -1.18 -17.29
CA GLU A 174 -1.59 -1.93 -16.63
C GLU A 174 -2.63 -1.00 -16.00
N TYR A 175 -2.19 0.11 -15.42
CA TYR A 175 -3.07 1.00 -14.64
C TYR A 175 -3.36 2.34 -15.30
N GLY A 176 -2.71 2.65 -16.45
CA GLY A 176 -2.93 3.90 -17.18
C GLY A 176 -2.38 5.14 -16.46
N TYR A 177 -1.46 4.98 -15.52
CA TYR A 177 -0.75 6.10 -14.91
C TYR A 177 0.31 6.66 -15.85
N ASN A 178 0.66 7.94 -15.69
CA ASN A 178 1.85 8.53 -16.29
C ASN A 178 2.81 8.95 -15.16
N LEU A 179 3.75 8.05 -14.85
CA LEU A 179 4.72 8.24 -13.77
C LEU A 179 5.92 9.13 -14.17
N SER A 180 5.94 9.64 -15.41
CA SER A 180 6.93 10.61 -15.87
C SER A 180 6.55 12.05 -15.52
N LYS A 181 5.27 12.31 -15.24
CA LYS A 181 4.80 13.65 -14.88
C LYS A 181 5.29 14.08 -13.51
N THR A 182 5.66 15.33 -13.42
CA THR A 182 5.91 15.99 -12.15
C THR A 182 4.61 16.26 -11.38
N LEU A 183 4.72 16.57 -10.09
CA LEU A 183 3.54 16.94 -9.30
C LEU A 183 2.85 18.19 -9.86
N ASP A 184 3.61 19.17 -10.32
CA ASP A 184 3.06 20.41 -10.91
C ASP A 184 2.31 20.16 -12.23
N GLU A 185 2.73 19.15 -13.02
CA GLU A 185 2.00 18.73 -14.23
C GLU A 185 0.72 17.95 -13.92
N ILE A 186 0.69 17.22 -12.79
CA ILE A 186 -0.48 16.44 -12.37
C ILE A 186 -1.51 17.34 -11.67
N ARG A 187 -1.02 18.23 -10.81
CA ARG A 187 -1.84 19.15 -9.99
C ARG A 187 -1.23 20.55 -9.98
N PRO A 188 -1.42 21.33 -11.03
CA PRO A 188 -1.03 22.73 -11.03
C PRO A 188 -1.67 23.45 -9.82
N ASN A 189 -0.86 24.20 -9.09
CA ASN A 189 -1.29 24.93 -7.88
C ASN A 189 -1.64 24.06 -6.66
N TYR A 190 -1.25 22.78 -6.63
CA TYR A 190 -1.40 21.96 -5.44
C TYR A 190 -0.60 22.53 -4.27
N ARG A 191 -1.29 22.86 -3.21
CA ARG A 191 -0.71 23.27 -1.93
C ARG A 191 -0.97 22.14 -0.95
N PHE A 192 0.08 21.66 -0.29
CA PHE A 192 -0.07 20.82 0.88
C PHE A 192 -0.60 21.70 2.02
N ASN A 193 -1.83 21.50 2.41
CA ASN A 193 -2.44 22.16 3.57
C ASN A 193 -2.66 21.11 4.64
#